data_ccd77bff0edd9c38e2330b406a407d3e
#
_entry.id   ccd77bff0edd9c38e2330b406a407d3e
#
_cell.length_a   1.000
_cell.length_b   1.000
_cell.length_c   1.000
_cell.angle_alpha   90.00
_cell.angle_beta   90.00
_cell.angle_gamma   90.00
#
_symmetry.space_group_name_H-M   'P 1'
#
loop_
_entity.id
_entity.type
_entity.pdbx_description
1 polymer ?
#
loop_
_entity_poly.entity_id
_entity_poly.type
_entity_poly.pdbx_seq_one_letter_code
_entity_poly.pdbx_strand_id
1 'polypeptide(L)'
;MRVKRRNGLKANVDLVPMIDVVFQLILFFLVSTTFAVLPGISVALPESSTAKSAASAGITITAEKNGDMYFNELKVSYKALDENLAAFDTGEKPREEYPVTLEADSEVTNGTIVRIFDVLRKNGFSAVNLRTTKK
;
A
#
# COMPACT_ATOMS: atom_id res chain seq x y z
N MET A 1 -35.96 60.99 45.06
CA MET A 1 -34.79 60.47 44.41
C MET A 1 -35.17 59.12 43.78
N ARG A 2 -35.33 59.02 42.47
CA ARG A 2 -35.70 57.77 41.78
C ARG A 2 -34.47 57.10 41.29
N VAL A 3 -34.04 55.98 41.93
CA VAL A 3 -32.95 55.18 41.50
C VAL A 3 -33.38 54.43 40.25
N LYS A 4 -32.74 54.72 39.12
CA LYS A 4 -32.96 54.07 37.85
C LYS A 4 -32.31 52.68 37.95
N ARG A 5 -33.15 51.62 37.97
CA ARG A 5 -32.66 50.23 37.91
C ARG A 5 -31.82 50.05 36.63
N ARG A 6 -30.54 49.79 36.75
CA ARG A 6 -29.72 49.32 35.66
C ARG A 6 -30.29 47.97 35.21
N ASN A 7 -30.73 47.91 33.97
CA ASN A 7 -31.07 46.64 33.32
C ASN A 7 -29.86 45.72 33.45
N GLY A 8 -30.03 44.59 34.15
CA GLY A 8 -29.01 43.57 34.23
C GLY A 8 -28.64 43.12 32.81
N LEU A 9 -27.37 43.19 32.52
CA LEU A 9 -26.82 42.60 31.29
C LEU A 9 -27.26 41.13 31.27
N LYS A 10 -28.20 40.78 30.40
CA LYS A 10 -28.45 39.38 30.07
C LYS A 10 -27.26 38.91 29.28
N ALA A 11 -26.40 38.17 29.91
CA ALA A 11 -25.35 37.43 29.20
C ALA A 11 -26.04 36.37 28.33
N ASN A 12 -26.47 36.76 27.15
CA ASN A 12 -26.81 35.78 26.14
C ASN A 12 -25.51 35.17 25.64
N VAL A 13 -25.22 33.98 26.10
CA VAL A 13 -24.14 33.16 25.49
C VAL A 13 -24.66 32.77 24.12
N ASP A 14 -24.08 33.36 23.09
CA ASP A 14 -24.37 32.97 21.72
C ASP A 14 -23.68 31.62 21.46
N LEU A 15 -24.48 30.60 21.25
CA LEU A 15 -24.00 29.22 21.02
C LEU A 15 -23.52 28.99 19.57
N VAL A 16 -23.89 29.90 18.67
CA VAL A 16 -23.57 29.77 17.24
C VAL A 16 -22.05 29.71 16.98
N PRO A 17 -21.21 30.60 17.54
CA PRO A 17 -19.76 30.50 17.36
C PRO A 17 -19.16 29.25 17.98
N MET A 18 -19.73 28.77 19.07
CA MET A 18 -19.24 27.50 19.71
C MET A 18 -19.53 26.29 18.83
N ILE A 19 -20.72 26.23 18.23
CA ILE A 19 -21.09 25.15 17.31
C ILE A 19 -20.20 25.19 16.07
N ASP A 20 -19.86 26.35 15.55
CA ASP A 20 -18.98 26.53 14.40
C ASP A 20 -17.57 25.97 14.67
N VAL A 21 -16.98 26.29 15.84
CA VAL A 21 -15.67 25.78 16.23
C VAL A 21 -15.69 24.26 16.37
N VAL A 22 -16.73 23.71 17.01
CA VAL A 22 -16.86 22.24 17.17
C VAL A 22 -17.03 21.57 15.81
N PHE A 23 -17.85 22.12 14.93
CA PHE A 23 -18.05 21.61 13.59
C PHE A 23 -16.75 21.64 12.77
N GLN A 24 -16.00 22.72 12.85
CA GLN A 24 -14.70 22.86 12.19
C GLN A 24 -13.68 21.83 12.70
N LEU A 25 -13.66 21.57 14.01
CA LEU A 25 -12.81 20.52 14.58
C LEU A 25 -13.21 19.12 14.09
N ILE A 26 -14.51 18.84 14.03
CA ILE A 26 -15.01 17.56 13.51
C ILE A 26 -14.61 17.38 12.05
N LEU A 27 -14.76 18.39 11.21
CA LEU A 27 -14.34 18.36 9.82
C LEU A 27 -12.82 18.16 9.69
N PHE A 28 -12.04 18.83 10.53
CA PHE A 28 -10.58 18.67 10.56
C PHE A 28 -10.17 17.24 10.88
N PHE A 29 -10.76 16.64 11.92
CA PHE A 29 -10.49 15.25 12.26
C PHE A 29 -10.96 14.29 11.18
N LEU A 30 -12.12 14.52 10.60
CA LEU A 30 -12.66 13.69 9.53
C LEU A 30 -11.72 13.67 8.32
N VAL A 31 -11.22 14.82 7.90
CA VAL A 31 -10.26 14.93 6.77
C VAL A 31 -8.91 14.32 7.15
N SER A 32 -8.44 14.55 8.38
CA SER A 32 -7.15 14.00 8.85
C SER A 32 -7.14 12.47 8.90
N THR A 33 -8.28 11.84 9.21
CA THR A 33 -8.38 10.36 9.22
C THR A 33 -8.44 9.76 7.82
N THR A 34 -8.83 10.53 6.81
CA THR A 34 -8.92 10.03 5.43
C THR A 34 -7.55 9.83 4.78
N PHE A 35 -6.51 10.46 5.28
CA PHE A 35 -5.14 10.31 4.76
C PHE A 35 -4.44 9.00 5.21
N ALA A 36 -5.02 8.26 6.13
CA ALA A 36 -4.37 7.08 6.70
C ALA A 36 -4.67 5.77 5.96
N VAL A 37 -5.52 5.78 4.95
CA VAL A 37 -5.80 4.56 4.18
C VAL A 37 -4.97 4.57 2.89
N LEU A 38 -3.66 4.42 3.06
CA LEU A 38 -2.91 3.70 2.06
C LEU A 38 -3.48 2.27 2.09
N PRO A 39 -3.99 1.75 0.97
CA PRO A 39 -4.31 0.33 0.92
C PRO A 39 -3.01 -0.41 1.20
N GLY A 40 -2.84 -0.80 2.45
CA GLY A 40 -1.78 -1.70 2.85
C GLY A 40 -1.97 -2.94 2.00
N ILE A 41 -0.96 -3.29 1.22
CA ILE A 41 -0.89 -4.59 0.58
C ILE A 41 -0.88 -5.57 1.74
N SER A 42 -2.00 -6.25 1.98
CA SER A 42 -2.06 -7.32 2.95
C SER A 42 -1.22 -8.47 2.40
N VAL A 43 0.06 -8.45 2.76
CA VAL A 43 0.94 -9.59 2.52
C VAL A 43 0.59 -10.60 3.60
N ALA A 44 -0.24 -11.57 3.27
CA ALA A 44 -0.36 -12.77 4.07
C ALA A 44 0.97 -13.54 3.94
N LEU A 45 1.84 -13.34 4.92
CA LEU A 45 3.05 -14.16 5.08
C LEU A 45 2.61 -15.52 5.63
N PRO A 46 2.67 -16.60 4.88
CA PRO A 46 2.60 -17.92 5.48
C PRO A 46 3.91 -18.17 6.24
N GLU A 47 3.83 -18.19 7.55
CA GLU A 47 4.87 -18.73 8.39
C GLU A 47 4.97 -20.24 8.13
N SER A 48 5.78 -20.65 7.19
CA SER A 48 6.20 -22.05 7.11
C SER A 48 7.71 -22.13 6.97
N SER A 49 8.35 -22.46 8.08
CA SER A 49 9.78 -22.75 8.19
C SER A 49 10.20 -24.05 7.48
N THR A 50 9.33 -24.67 6.72
CA THR A 50 9.56 -25.97 6.06
C THR A 50 9.08 -26.04 4.61
N ALA A 51 8.98 -24.93 3.91
CA ALA A 51 8.77 -25.00 2.47
C ALA A 51 10.12 -25.15 1.76
N LYS A 52 10.66 -26.36 1.76
CA LYS A 52 11.48 -26.81 0.65
C LYS A 52 10.64 -26.62 -0.61
N SER A 53 11.08 -25.66 -1.42
CA SER A 53 10.94 -25.64 -2.87
C SER A 53 9.92 -26.64 -3.45
N ALA A 54 8.63 -26.41 -3.27
CA ALA A 54 7.73 -26.75 -4.34
C ALA A 54 7.99 -25.68 -5.41
N ALA A 55 8.56 -26.09 -6.53
CA ALA A 55 8.62 -25.25 -7.72
C ALA A 55 7.19 -24.81 -8.00
N SER A 56 6.82 -23.66 -7.48
CA SER A 56 5.49 -23.11 -7.68
C SER A 56 5.39 -22.82 -9.17
N ALA A 57 4.45 -23.48 -9.82
CA ALA A 57 4.10 -23.20 -11.20
C ALA A 57 3.58 -21.75 -11.28
N GLY A 58 4.50 -20.78 -11.32
CA GLY A 58 4.21 -19.37 -11.29
C GLY A 58 5.44 -18.54 -11.72
N ILE A 59 5.26 -17.25 -11.76
CA ILE A 59 6.34 -16.30 -12.04
C ILE A 59 7.12 -16.07 -10.75
N THR A 60 8.45 -16.17 -10.81
CA THR A 60 9.35 -15.76 -9.73
C THR A 60 10.17 -14.56 -10.17
N ILE A 61 10.12 -13.50 -9.40
CA ILE A 61 10.95 -12.31 -9.59
C ILE A 61 11.88 -12.22 -8.39
N THR A 62 13.18 -12.13 -8.65
CA THR A 62 14.19 -11.98 -7.60
C THR A 62 14.81 -10.61 -7.68
N ALA A 63 14.87 -9.90 -6.56
CA ALA A 63 15.53 -8.60 -6.43
C ALA A 63 16.69 -8.72 -5.44
N GLU A 64 17.90 -8.45 -5.92
CA GLU A 64 19.11 -8.47 -5.11
C GLU A 64 19.48 -7.09 -4.58
N LYS A 65 20.24 -7.06 -3.48
CA LYS A 65 20.71 -5.82 -2.84
C LYS A 65 21.55 -4.92 -3.74
N ASN A 66 22.25 -5.50 -4.71
CA ASN A 66 23.08 -4.79 -5.69
C ASN A 66 22.26 -4.06 -6.77
N GLY A 67 20.92 -4.23 -6.76
CA GLY A 67 20.00 -3.65 -7.74
C GLY A 67 19.71 -4.56 -8.94
N ASP A 68 20.27 -5.75 -8.95
CA ASP A 68 20.00 -6.74 -9.99
C ASP A 68 18.63 -7.39 -9.78
N MET A 69 17.92 -7.60 -10.89
CA MET A 69 16.65 -8.29 -10.91
C MET A 69 16.69 -9.49 -11.86
N TYR A 70 15.93 -10.51 -11.49
CA TYR A 70 15.79 -11.72 -12.27
C TYR A 70 14.31 -12.07 -12.45
N PHE A 71 13.96 -12.46 -13.66
CA PHE A 71 12.67 -13.01 -14.01
C PHE A 71 12.83 -14.48 -14.38
N ASN A 72 12.33 -15.38 -13.52
CA ASN A 72 12.53 -16.83 -13.69
C ASN A 72 14.00 -17.18 -14.01
N GLU A 73 14.95 -16.72 -13.21
CA GLU A 73 16.40 -16.93 -13.35
C GLU A 73 17.12 -16.11 -14.46
N LEU A 74 16.38 -15.40 -15.29
CA LEU A 74 16.97 -14.52 -16.31
C LEU A 74 17.15 -13.11 -15.76
N LYS A 75 18.36 -12.58 -15.83
CA LYS A 75 18.64 -11.19 -15.44
C LYS A 75 17.91 -10.22 -16.35
N VAL A 76 17.13 -9.32 -15.75
CA VAL A 76 16.29 -8.35 -16.47
C VAL A 76 16.43 -6.95 -15.90
N SER A 77 16.19 -5.94 -16.74
CA SER A 77 15.96 -4.56 -16.33
C SER A 77 14.47 -4.33 -16.10
N TYR A 78 14.10 -3.19 -15.50
CA TYR A 78 12.68 -2.81 -15.34
C TYR A 78 11.90 -2.83 -16.67
N LYS A 79 12.52 -2.37 -17.75
CA LYS A 79 11.93 -2.39 -19.09
C LYS A 79 11.71 -3.80 -19.61
N ALA A 80 12.74 -4.64 -19.49
CA ALA A 80 12.65 -6.05 -19.89
C ALA A 80 11.66 -6.84 -19.03
N LEU A 81 11.54 -6.51 -17.74
CA LEU A 81 10.53 -7.08 -16.84
C LEU A 81 9.12 -6.73 -17.32
N ASP A 82 8.86 -5.47 -17.66
CA ASP A 82 7.57 -5.02 -18.18
C ASP A 82 7.23 -5.73 -19.49
N GLU A 83 8.17 -5.83 -20.41
CA GLU A 83 8.00 -6.54 -21.70
C GLU A 83 7.74 -8.05 -21.50
N ASN A 84 8.48 -8.70 -20.61
CA ASN A 84 8.29 -10.12 -20.33
C ASN A 84 6.95 -10.42 -19.66
N LEU A 85 6.50 -9.56 -18.75
CA LEU A 85 5.20 -9.68 -18.11
C LEU A 85 4.05 -9.41 -19.09
N ALA A 86 4.21 -8.46 -19.98
CA ALA A 86 3.21 -8.16 -21.02
C ALA A 86 3.05 -9.32 -22.01
N ALA A 87 4.16 -9.97 -22.36
CA ALA A 87 4.18 -11.11 -23.28
C ALA A 87 3.90 -12.45 -22.61
N PHE A 88 3.83 -12.50 -21.26
CA PHE A 88 3.63 -13.74 -20.54
C PHE A 88 2.24 -14.32 -20.74
N ASP A 89 2.19 -15.60 -21.13
CA ASP A 89 0.94 -16.35 -21.26
C ASP A 89 0.61 -17.08 -19.95
N THR A 90 -0.52 -16.72 -19.35
CA THR A 90 -1.02 -17.36 -18.12
C THR A 90 -1.89 -18.59 -18.38
N GLY A 91 -2.10 -18.93 -19.66
CA GLY A 91 -2.97 -20.00 -20.06
C GLY A 91 -4.44 -19.71 -19.70
N GLU A 92 -5.11 -20.68 -19.06
CA GLU A 92 -6.53 -20.57 -18.69
C GLU A 92 -6.79 -19.70 -17.46
N LYS A 93 -5.76 -19.37 -16.67
CA LYS A 93 -5.91 -18.55 -15.45
C LYS A 93 -5.90 -17.06 -15.79
N PRO A 94 -6.81 -16.27 -15.21
CA PRO A 94 -6.75 -14.83 -15.34
C PRO A 94 -5.46 -14.30 -14.68
N ARG A 95 -4.88 -13.25 -15.23
CA ARG A 95 -3.64 -12.63 -14.71
C ARG A 95 -3.76 -12.19 -13.25
N GLU A 96 -4.94 -11.78 -12.83
CA GLU A 96 -5.24 -11.34 -11.46
C GLU A 96 -5.08 -12.47 -10.42
N GLU A 97 -5.31 -13.71 -10.82
CA GLU A 97 -5.22 -14.89 -9.95
C GLU A 97 -3.92 -15.69 -10.19
N TYR A 98 -3.12 -15.30 -11.18
CA TYR A 98 -1.88 -16.00 -11.48
C TYR A 98 -0.81 -15.75 -10.40
N PRO A 99 -0.26 -16.79 -9.75
CA PRO A 99 0.64 -16.61 -8.64
C PRO A 99 1.98 -16.02 -9.10
N VAL A 100 2.37 -14.91 -8.50
CA VAL A 100 3.68 -14.29 -8.67
C VAL A 100 4.39 -14.27 -7.33
N THR A 101 5.62 -14.74 -7.29
CA THR A 101 6.46 -14.66 -6.09
C THR A 101 7.56 -13.63 -6.31
N LEU A 102 7.59 -12.62 -5.46
CA LEU A 102 8.70 -11.67 -5.41
C LEU A 102 9.62 -12.04 -4.26
N GLU A 103 10.82 -12.49 -4.58
CA GLU A 103 11.90 -12.76 -3.63
C GLU A 103 12.81 -11.53 -3.56
N ALA A 104 12.82 -10.86 -2.44
CA ALA A 104 13.66 -9.69 -2.22
C ALA A 104 14.69 -9.95 -1.12
N ASP A 105 15.94 -9.54 -1.36
CA ASP A 105 16.93 -9.49 -0.29
C ASP A 105 16.49 -8.51 0.80
N SER A 106 16.81 -8.81 2.07
CA SER A 106 16.44 -7.96 3.20
C SER A 106 17.01 -6.54 3.13
N GLU A 107 18.03 -6.32 2.36
CA GLU A 107 18.68 -5.03 2.14
C GLU A 107 18.14 -4.27 0.91
N VAL A 108 17.19 -4.86 0.17
CA VAL A 108 16.53 -4.16 -0.94
C VAL A 108 15.67 -3.03 -0.43
N THR A 109 15.78 -1.87 -1.06
CA THR A 109 15.00 -0.70 -0.64
C THR A 109 13.51 -0.88 -0.92
N ASN A 110 12.67 -0.33 -0.05
CA ASN A 110 11.21 -0.33 -0.24
C ASN A 110 10.81 0.29 -1.57
N GLY A 111 11.55 1.30 -2.04
CA GLY A 111 11.32 1.92 -3.34
C GLY A 111 11.45 0.96 -4.51
N THR A 112 12.42 0.06 -4.46
CA THR A 112 12.60 -1.00 -5.48
C THR A 112 11.43 -1.98 -5.46
N ILE A 113 11.02 -2.41 -4.27
CA ILE A 113 9.88 -3.33 -4.10
C ILE A 113 8.61 -2.71 -4.66
N VAL A 114 8.30 -1.46 -4.29
CA VAL A 114 7.12 -0.74 -4.78
C VAL A 114 7.14 -0.62 -6.30
N ARG A 115 8.29 -0.31 -6.88
CA ARG A 115 8.43 -0.19 -8.34
C ARG A 115 8.16 -1.50 -9.07
N ILE A 116 8.61 -2.62 -8.52
CA ILE A 116 8.31 -3.96 -9.07
C ILE A 116 6.81 -4.25 -8.97
N PHE A 117 6.18 -3.94 -7.84
CA PHE A 117 4.73 -4.07 -7.69
C PHE A 117 3.95 -3.23 -8.70
N ASP A 118 4.39 -2.01 -8.97
CA ASP A 118 3.75 -1.14 -9.95
C ASP A 118 3.81 -1.74 -11.36
N VAL A 119 4.94 -2.32 -11.74
CA VAL A 119 5.10 -3.02 -13.03
C VAL A 119 4.19 -4.24 -13.11
N LEU A 120 4.09 -5.01 -12.03
CA LEU A 120 3.19 -6.17 -11.95
C LEU A 120 1.72 -5.77 -12.09
N ARG A 121 1.30 -4.77 -11.34
CA ARG A 121 -0.10 -4.25 -11.39
C ARG A 121 -0.45 -3.69 -12.76
N LYS A 122 0.48 -2.97 -13.39
CA LYS A 122 0.30 -2.43 -14.74
C LYS A 122 0.01 -3.55 -15.76
N ASN A 123 0.61 -4.72 -15.57
CA ASN A 123 0.41 -5.89 -16.43
C ASN A 123 -0.73 -6.81 -15.98
N GLY A 124 -1.50 -6.44 -14.96
CA GLY A 124 -2.69 -7.14 -14.50
C GLY A 124 -2.45 -8.22 -13.45
N PHE A 125 -1.23 -8.35 -12.90
CA PHE A 125 -0.92 -9.33 -11.87
C PHE A 125 -1.20 -8.75 -10.47
N SER A 126 -2.10 -9.38 -9.73
CA SER A 126 -2.51 -8.95 -8.38
C SER A 126 -2.16 -9.96 -7.29
N ALA A 127 -2.07 -11.24 -7.62
CA ALA A 127 -1.73 -12.31 -6.69
C ALA A 127 -0.20 -12.41 -6.47
N VAL A 128 0.37 -11.43 -5.74
CA VAL A 128 1.82 -11.34 -5.51
C VAL A 128 2.15 -11.71 -4.07
N ASN A 129 3.02 -12.71 -3.91
CA ASN A 129 3.58 -13.13 -2.63
C ASN A 129 4.98 -12.54 -2.48
N LEU A 130 5.20 -11.76 -1.42
CA LEU A 130 6.52 -11.23 -1.09
C LEU A 130 7.24 -12.18 -0.13
N ARG A 131 8.43 -12.64 -0.52
CA ARG A 131 9.33 -13.42 0.32
C ARG A 131 10.61 -12.62 0.54
N THR A 132 10.97 -12.42 1.78
CA THR A 132 12.23 -11.77 2.12
C THR A 132 13.26 -12.84 2.51
N THR A 133 14.35 -12.87 1.81
CA THR A 133 15.44 -13.82 2.09
C THR A 133 16.63 -13.06 2.65
N LYS A 134 17.11 -13.50 3.79
CA LYS A 134 18.37 -13.03 4.37
C LYS A 134 19.46 -13.99 3.90
N LYS A 135 20.25 -13.55 2.97
CA LYS A 135 21.49 -14.27 2.62
C LYS A 135 22.60 -13.91 3.56
#